data_b99bb52c6f3c41e0c8f5b5dd7cce1de4
#
_entry.id   b99bb52c6f3c41e0c8f5b5dd7cce1de4
#
_cell.length_a   1.000
_cell.length_b   1.000
_cell.length_c   1.000
_cell.angle_alpha   90.00
_cell.angle_beta   90.00
_cell.angle_gamma   90.00
#
_symmetry.space_group_name_H-M   'P 1'
#
loop_
_entity.id
_entity.type
_entity.pdbx_description
1 polymer ?
#
loop_
_entity_poly.entity_id
_entity_poly.type
_entity_poly.pdbx_seq_one_letter_code
_entity_poly.pdbx_strand_id
1 'polypeptide(L)'
;METNNLTAPIAVEKDRNTLTIELMNRMKLHGMAAAFTESLTSTMAETMTIDSFLHMLLAREWDYRANAAIQRLIRGAAFRYKACLEQIDYAIPRGLDRNQMERLASLEFIRKGQNLFITGSSGTGKSFLATAMGYEACKKGIRTYYANAPKLMGTLKVAKVKGTLESELKRIERSTLLILDDLFLVNLDAKERPILLDIIEDRHGRKSIITTSQLPTDNWYDAIGDPTVADAIMDRIIHTAHRIELTGESVRKMAAYRGK
;
A
#
# COMPACT_ATOMS: atom_id res chain seq x y z
N MET A 1 -2.94 74.82 -0.87
CA MET A 1 -3.00 74.05 0.38
C MET A 1 -3.91 72.83 0.13
N GLU A 2 -3.28 71.76 -0.34
CA GLU A 2 -3.98 70.51 -0.55
C GLU A 2 -3.70 69.59 0.64
N THR A 3 -4.74 69.33 1.42
CA THR A 3 -4.70 68.39 2.53
C THR A 3 -4.83 66.98 1.99
N ASN A 4 -3.69 66.29 1.91
CA ASN A 4 -3.58 64.86 1.52
C ASN A 4 -4.11 64.00 2.67
N ASN A 5 -5.34 63.58 2.57
CA ASN A 5 -5.99 62.68 3.54
C ASN A 5 -5.62 61.23 3.17
N LEU A 6 -4.47 60.76 3.66
CA LEU A 6 -4.06 59.38 3.63
C LEU A 6 -4.95 58.59 4.63
N THR A 7 -6.06 58.10 4.16
CA THR A 7 -6.83 57.09 4.88
C THR A 7 -6.02 55.77 4.89
N ALA A 8 -5.40 55.50 6.05
CA ALA A 8 -4.83 54.17 6.31
C ALA A 8 -5.90 53.09 6.09
N PRO A 9 -5.56 51.92 5.49
CA PRO A 9 -6.51 50.86 5.30
C PRO A 9 -7.03 50.42 6.66
N ILE A 10 -8.35 50.46 6.85
CA ILE A 10 -9.04 49.94 8.03
C ILE A 10 -8.68 48.45 8.12
N ALA A 11 -7.84 48.09 9.08
CA ALA A 11 -7.61 46.71 9.42
C ALA A 11 -8.96 46.11 9.83
N VAL A 12 -9.55 45.26 8.97
CA VAL A 12 -10.77 44.51 9.28
C VAL A 12 -10.44 43.66 10.51
N GLU A 13 -11.02 44.03 11.65
CA GLU A 13 -10.90 43.24 12.88
C GLU A 13 -11.45 41.86 12.61
N LYS A 14 -10.58 40.85 12.55
CA LYS A 14 -10.97 39.48 12.26
C LYS A 14 -11.90 38.99 13.37
N ASP A 15 -13.05 38.45 12.98
CA ASP A 15 -13.95 37.79 13.90
C ASP A 15 -13.23 36.69 14.70
N ARG A 16 -13.60 36.52 15.97
CA ARG A 16 -12.98 35.54 16.91
C ARG A 16 -12.98 34.14 16.33
N ASN A 17 -14.01 33.74 15.59
CA ASN A 17 -14.10 32.43 14.93
C ASN A 17 -13.02 32.27 13.86
N THR A 18 -12.80 33.30 13.05
CA THR A 18 -11.73 33.33 12.04
C THR A 18 -10.35 33.19 12.70
N LEU A 19 -10.11 33.92 13.79
CA LEU A 19 -8.84 33.80 14.54
C LEU A 19 -8.64 32.39 15.13
N THR A 20 -9.71 31.77 15.63
CA THR A 20 -9.67 30.41 16.16
C THR A 20 -9.30 29.39 15.06
N ILE A 21 -9.92 29.50 13.87
CA ILE A 21 -9.61 28.64 12.72
C ILE A 21 -8.15 28.83 12.28
N GLU A 22 -7.67 30.07 12.21
CA GLU A 22 -6.28 30.33 11.86
C GLU A 22 -5.30 29.75 12.88
N LEU A 23 -5.62 29.84 14.18
CA LEU A 23 -4.78 29.27 15.24
C LEU A 23 -4.74 27.75 15.14
N MET A 24 -5.88 27.08 14.93
CA MET A 24 -5.95 25.63 14.72
C MET A 24 -5.08 25.21 13.52
N ASN A 25 -5.17 25.94 12.40
CA ASN A 25 -4.38 25.65 11.19
C ASN A 25 -2.88 25.84 11.43
N ARG A 26 -2.47 26.90 12.15
CA ARG A 26 -1.07 27.12 12.53
C ARG A 26 -0.54 26.02 13.43
N MET A 27 -1.37 25.49 14.33
CA MET A 27 -1.07 24.33 15.17
C MET A 27 -1.18 23.00 14.43
N LYS A 28 -1.50 23.00 13.11
CA LYS A 28 -1.71 21.79 12.27
C LYS A 28 -2.85 20.89 12.77
N LEU A 29 -3.89 21.50 13.35
CA LEU A 29 -5.13 20.85 13.80
C LEU A 29 -6.20 20.95 12.70
N HIS A 30 -5.91 20.41 11.52
CA HIS A 30 -6.74 20.60 10.32
C HIS A 30 -8.11 19.93 10.43
N GLY A 31 -8.20 18.77 11.09
CA GLY A 31 -9.46 18.08 11.35
C GLY A 31 -10.37 18.87 12.28
N MET A 32 -9.81 19.44 13.36
CA MET A 32 -10.52 20.35 14.27
C MET A 32 -10.97 21.61 13.57
N ALA A 33 -10.10 22.24 12.77
CA ALA A 33 -10.41 23.47 12.05
C ALA A 33 -11.59 23.26 11.07
N ALA A 34 -11.57 22.14 10.33
CA ALA A 34 -12.67 21.76 9.42
C ALA A 34 -13.98 21.52 10.18
N ALA A 35 -13.96 20.74 11.27
CA ALA A 35 -15.13 20.46 12.07
C ALA A 35 -15.69 21.71 12.76
N PHE A 36 -14.83 22.61 13.25
CA PHE A 36 -15.23 23.88 13.81
C PHE A 36 -15.89 24.77 12.76
N THR A 37 -15.34 24.88 11.55
CA THR A 37 -15.93 25.62 10.44
C THR A 37 -17.31 25.06 10.05
N GLU A 38 -17.46 23.73 9.99
CA GLU A 38 -18.73 23.06 9.74
C GLU A 38 -19.77 23.39 10.83
N SER A 39 -19.35 23.42 12.10
CA SER A 39 -20.26 23.74 13.21
C SER A 39 -20.79 25.17 13.20
N LEU A 40 -20.07 26.15 12.63
CA LEU A 40 -20.52 27.53 12.52
C LEU A 40 -21.66 27.70 11.50
N THR A 41 -21.84 26.76 10.59
CA THR A 41 -22.89 26.78 9.56
C THR A 41 -24.06 25.85 9.88
N SER A 42 -23.98 25.12 10.98
CA SER A 42 -25.00 24.14 11.41
C SER A 42 -25.52 24.47 12.82
N THR A 43 -26.76 24.10 13.11
CA THR A 43 -27.37 24.20 14.46
C THR A 43 -26.81 23.17 15.44
N MET A 44 -25.87 22.32 15.02
CA MET A 44 -25.32 21.20 15.79
C MET A 44 -24.60 21.68 17.06
N ALA A 45 -23.87 22.78 16.99
CA ALA A 45 -23.17 23.36 18.13
C ALA A 45 -24.12 23.92 19.22
N GLU A 46 -25.32 24.35 18.85
CA GLU A 46 -26.31 24.91 19.78
C GLU A 46 -26.95 23.86 20.67
N THR A 47 -26.96 22.60 20.25
CA THR A 47 -27.60 21.46 20.95
C THR A 47 -26.61 20.63 21.77
N MET A 48 -25.29 20.88 21.64
CA MET A 48 -24.26 20.10 22.33
C MET A 48 -23.78 20.79 23.62
N THR A 49 -23.44 19.98 24.62
CA THR A 49 -22.69 20.47 25.78
C THR A 49 -21.26 20.82 25.35
N ILE A 50 -20.60 21.69 26.11
CA ILE A 50 -19.21 22.10 25.82
C ILE A 50 -18.28 20.88 25.75
N ASP A 51 -18.46 19.93 26.69
CA ASP A 51 -17.64 18.70 26.72
C ASP A 51 -17.85 17.82 25.48
N SER A 52 -19.09 17.66 25.04
CA SER A 52 -19.44 16.90 23.85
C SER A 52 -18.89 17.58 22.58
N PHE A 53 -18.95 18.88 22.52
CA PHE A 53 -18.40 19.66 21.41
C PHE A 53 -16.87 19.53 21.33
N LEU A 54 -16.18 19.69 22.45
CA LEU A 54 -14.73 19.51 22.52
C LEU A 54 -14.33 18.09 22.15
N HIS A 55 -15.04 17.07 22.66
CA HIS A 55 -14.79 15.67 22.28
C HIS A 55 -14.95 15.45 20.79
N MET A 56 -16.01 15.99 20.18
CA MET A 56 -16.23 15.90 18.72
C MET A 56 -15.08 16.52 17.93
N LEU A 57 -14.59 17.70 18.32
CA LEU A 57 -13.45 18.34 17.65
C LEU A 57 -12.18 17.49 17.72
N LEU A 58 -11.88 16.93 18.90
CA LEU A 58 -10.72 16.06 19.11
C LEU A 58 -10.84 14.77 18.33
N ALA A 59 -12.02 14.14 18.27
CA ALA A 59 -12.28 12.94 17.48
C ALA A 59 -12.06 13.19 15.99
N ARG A 60 -12.55 14.31 15.46
CA ARG A 60 -12.33 14.71 14.06
C ARG A 60 -10.86 14.93 13.73
N GLU A 61 -10.07 15.52 14.64
CA GLU A 61 -8.64 15.67 14.45
C GLU A 61 -7.92 14.31 14.46
N TRP A 62 -8.31 13.43 15.36
CA TRP A 62 -7.77 12.07 15.42
C TRP A 62 -8.00 11.32 14.11
N ASP A 63 -9.24 11.32 13.63
CA ASP A 63 -9.62 10.68 12.36
C ASP A 63 -8.87 11.28 11.16
N TYR A 64 -8.75 12.61 11.14
CA TYR A 64 -7.99 13.30 10.10
C TYR A 64 -6.53 12.84 10.06
N ARG A 65 -5.88 12.77 11.23
CA ARG A 65 -4.48 12.30 11.33
C ARG A 65 -4.33 10.84 10.96
N ALA A 66 -5.23 9.99 11.44
CA ALA A 66 -5.26 8.57 11.11
C ALA A 66 -5.39 8.36 9.59
N ASN A 67 -6.35 9.04 8.97
CA ASN A 67 -6.55 8.97 7.52
C ASN A 67 -5.35 9.53 6.75
N ALA A 68 -4.76 10.65 7.18
CA ALA A 68 -3.55 11.21 6.56
C ALA A 68 -2.36 10.25 6.64
N ALA A 69 -2.21 9.53 7.76
CA ALA A 69 -1.16 8.50 7.92
C ALA A 69 -1.38 7.32 6.95
N ILE A 70 -2.61 6.81 6.84
CA ILE A 70 -2.97 5.76 5.87
C ILE A 70 -2.68 6.21 4.44
N GLN A 71 -3.12 7.40 4.04
CA GLN A 71 -2.88 7.94 2.70
C GLN A 71 -1.38 8.09 2.41
N ARG A 72 -0.58 8.42 3.41
CA ARG A 72 0.89 8.47 3.27
C ARG A 72 1.48 7.09 3.01
N LEU A 73 1.00 6.05 3.72
CA LEU A 73 1.42 4.67 3.48
C LEU A 73 1.05 4.20 2.09
N ILE A 74 -0.19 4.45 1.64
CA ILE A 74 -0.67 4.10 0.31
C ILE A 74 0.17 4.77 -0.78
N ARG A 75 0.43 6.08 -0.67
CA ARG A 75 1.31 6.78 -1.63
C ARG A 75 2.74 6.24 -1.61
N GLY A 76 3.27 5.93 -0.43
CA GLY A 76 4.63 5.38 -0.26
C GLY A 76 4.78 3.95 -0.79
N ALA A 77 3.70 3.18 -0.87
CA ALA A 77 3.70 1.81 -1.37
C ALA A 77 3.95 1.72 -2.88
N ALA A 78 3.72 2.78 -3.63
CA ALA A 78 3.93 2.85 -5.09
C ALA A 78 3.07 1.84 -5.90
N PHE A 79 1.84 1.57 -5.46
CA PHE A 79 0.92 0.69 -6.18
C PHE A 79 0.69 1.16 -7.63
N ARG A 80 0.59 0.21 -8.55
CA ARG A 80 0.35 0.48 -9.96
C ARG A 80 -1.06 1.04 -10.23
N TYR A 81 -2.04 0.61 -9.44
CA TYR A 81 -3.45 1.02 -9.52
C TYR A 81 -4.13 0.79 -8.16
N LYS A 82 -5.31 1.37 -8.00
CA LYS A 82 -6.12 1.18 -6.80
C LYS A 82 -6.90 -0.14 -6.89
N ALA A 83 -6.87 -0.94 -5.83
CA ALA A 83 -7.62 -2.18 -5.71
C ALA A 83 -8.11 -2.35 -4.26
N CYS A 84 -9.30 -2.91 -4.10
CA CYS A 84 -9.92 -3.16 -2.79
C CYS A 84 -10.41 -4.61 -2.71
N LEU A 85 -10.36 -5.20 -1.52
CA LEU A 85 -10.82 -6.58 -1.29
C LEU A 85 -12.31 -6.73 -1.57
N GLU A 86 -13.10 -5.68 -1.32
CA GLU A 86 -14.54 -5.63 -1.55
C GLU A 86 -14.92 -5.72 -3.04
N GLN A 87 -13.97 -5.45 -3.93
CA GLN A 87 -14.15 -5.53 -5.39
C GLN A 87 -13.84 -6.92 -5.96
N ILE A 88 -13.50 -7.89 -5.11
CA ILE A 88 -13.22 -9.26 -5.55
C ILE A 88 -14.53 -9.94 -5.95
N ASP A 89 -14.65 -10.28 -7.24
CA ASP A 89 -15.75 -11.06 -7.74
C ASP A 89 -15.43 -12.56 -7.57
N TYR A 90 -16.13 -13.20 -6.63
CA TYR A 90 -16.01 -14.63 -6.33
C TYR A 90 -16.87 -15.49 -7.26
N ALA A 91 -17.79 -14.90 -8.04
CA ALA A 91 -18.59 -15.65 -9.01
C ALA A 91 -17.78 -16.06 -10.25
N ILE A 92 -16.63 -15.45 -10.47
CA ILE A 92 -15.73 -15.83 -11.57
C ILE A 92 -15.07 -17.16 -11.23
N PRO A 93 -15.24 -18.22 -12.07
CA PRO A 93 -14.65 -19.54 -11.83
C PRO A 93 -13.15 -19.51 -12.10
N ARG A 94 -12.36 -19.17 -11.09
CA ARG A 94 -10.89 -19.06 -11.16
C ARG A 94 -10.15 -19.75 -10.03
N GLY A 95 -10.82 -20.67 -9.30
CA GLY A 95 -10.20 -21.39 -8.19
C GLY A 95 -9.98 -20.55 -6.92
N LEU A 96 -10.58 -19.36 -6.83
CA LEU A 96 -10.42 -18.49 -5.66
C LEU A 96 -11.39 -18.90 -4.54
N ASP A 97 -10.87 -19.42 -3.45
CA ASP A 97 -11.64 -19.76 -2.26
C ASP A 97 -11.89 -18.52 -1.39
N ARG A 98 -13.18 -18.23 -1.17
CA ARG A 98 -13.62 -17.10 -0.34
C ARG A 98 -13.14 -17.21 1.11
N ASN A 99 -13.26 -18.40 1.72
CA ASN A 99 -12.85 -18.61 3.10
C ASN A 99 -11.33 -18.43 3.28
N GLN A 100 -10.54 -18.86 2.29
CA GLN A 100 -9.11 -18.63 2.27
C GLN A 100 -8.80 -17.13 2.19
N MET A 101 -9.50 -16.40 1.31
CA MET A 101 -9.30 -14.95 1.18
C MET A 101 -9.70 -14.18 2.43
N GLU A 102 -10.79 -14.53 3.09
CA GLU A 102 -11.21 -13.91 4.36
C GLU A 102 -10.18 -14.14 5.47
N ARG A 103 -9.61 -15.33 5.58
CA ARG A 103 -8.51 -15.62 6.50
C ARG A 103 -7.26 -14.78 6.17
N LEU A 104 -6.88 -14.66 4.91
CA LEU A 104 -5.73 -13.86 4.49
C LEU A 104 -5.98 -12.35 4.66
N ALA A 105 -7.22 -11.87 4.51
CA ALA A 105 -7.61 -10.49 4.73
C ALA A 105 -7.45 -10.02 6.19
N SER A 106 -7.38 -10.95 7.16
CA SER A 106 -6.99 -10.63 8.53
C SER A 106 -5.56 -10.08 8.63
N LEU A 107 -4.69 -10.40 7.65
CA LEU A 107 -3.26 -10.06 7.57
C LEU A 107 -2.41 -10.67 8.69
N GLU A 108 -2.91 -11.70 9.36
CA GLU A 108 -2.17 -12.36 10.43
C GLU A 108 -0.87 -13.01 9.92
N PHE A 109 -0.87 -13.47 8.66
CA PHE A 109 0.33 -14.01 8.03
C PHE A 109 1.48 -12.98 7.98
N ILE A 110 1.18 -11.69 7.85
CA ILE A 110 2.20 -10.62 7.86
C ILE A 110 2.81 -10.47 9.26
N ARG A 111 1.99 -10.56 10.32
CA ARG A 111 2.49 -10.51 11.70
C ARG A 111 3.38 -11.70 12.05
N LYS A 112 3.13 -12.85 11.42
CA LYS A 112 3.91 -14.08 11.58
C LYS A 112 5.13 -14.17 10.67
N GLY A 113 5.40 -13.16 9.83
CA GLY A 113 6.50 -13.19 8.86
C GLY A 113 6.33 -14.27 7.78
N GLN A 114 5.09 -14.70 7.52
CA GLN A 114 4.78 -15.72 6.50
C GLN A 114 4.59 -15.06 5.13
N ASN A 115 4.82 -15.84 4.07
CA ASN A 115 4.70 -15.39 2.70
C ASN A 115 3.34 -15.75 2.07
N LEU A 116 3.00 -15.09 0.95
CA LEU A 116 1.83 -15.41 0.14
C LEU A 116 2.23 -15.48 -1.33
N PHE A 117 1.98 -16.61 -1.97
CA PHE A 117 2.16 -16.80 -3.42
C PHE A 117 0.83 -16.83 -4.12
N ILE A 118 0.71 -16.06 -5.20
CA ILE A 118 -0.47 -16.00 -6.05
C ILE A 118 -0.01 -16.36 -7.45
N THR A 119 -0.27 -17.60 -7.87
CA THR A 119 0.15 -18.13 -9.19
C THR A 119 -1.04 -18.27 -10.12
N GLY A 120 -0.78 -18.42 -11.42
CA GLY A 120 -1.80 -18.66 -12.45
C GLY A 120 -1.54 -17.92 -13.75
N SER A 121 -2.31 -18.21 -14.79
CA SER A 121 -2.15 -17.62 -16.12
C SER A 121 -2.35 -16.10 -16.17
N SER A 122 -1.93 -15.46 -17.26
CA SER A 122 -2.07 -14.02 -17.44
C SER A 122 -3.56 -13.60 -17.43
N GLY A 123 -3.86 -12.52 -16.71
CA GLY A 123 -5.21 -11.94 -16.67
C GLY A 123 -6.17 -12.55 -15.64
N THR A 124 -5.79 -13.57 -14.87
CA THR A 124 -6.63 -14.21 -13.84
C THR A 124 -6.87 -13.36 -12.59
N GLY A 125 -6.19 -12.20 -12.45
CA GLY A 125 -6.40 -11.27 -11.34
C GLY A 125 -5.33 -11.32 -10.25
N LYS A 126 -4.20 -12.01 -10.44
CA LYS A 126 -3.08 -12.11 -9.47
C LYS A 126 -2.64 -10.76 -8.91
N SER A 127 -2.21 -9.85 -9.80
CA SER A 127 -1.75 -8.52 -9.41
C SER A 127 -2.83 -7.70 -8.72
N PHE A 128 -4.12 -7.91 -9.07
CA PHE A 128 -5.24 -7.27 -8.41
C PHE A 128 -5.36 -7.72 -6.95
N LEU A 129 -5.32 -9.03 -6.70
CA LEU A 129 -5.38 -9.60 -5.35
C LEU A 129 -4.19 -9.12 -4.51
N ALA A 130 -2.97 -9.20 -5.03
CA ALA A 130 -1.77 -8.72 -4.33
C ALA A 130 -1.87 -7.23 -3.98
N THR A 131 -2.35 -6.39 -4.91
CA THR A 131 -2.55 -4.97 -4.68
C THR A 131 -3.63 -4.71 -3.65
N ALA A 132 -4.78 -5.40 -3.71
CA ALA A 132 -5.87 -5.28 -2.74
C ALA A 132 -5.43 -5.64 -1.32
N MET A 133 -4.66 -6.72 -1.17
CA MET A 133 -4.03 -7.09 0.11
C MET A 133 -3.06 -6.01 0.61
N GLY A 134 -2.27 -5.41 -0.29
CA GLY A 134 -1.38 -4.30 0.04
C GLY A 134 -2.11 -3.05 0.49
N TYR A 135 -3.23 -2.70 -0.14
CA TYR A 135 -4.10 -1.59 0.29
C TYR A 135 -4.67 -1.85 1.68
N GLU A 136 -5.16 -3.08 1.93
CA GLU A 136 -5.67 -3.46 3.24
C GLU A 136 -4.58 -3.40 4.32
N ALA A 137 -3.35 -3.83 3.99
CA ALA A 137 -2.20 -3.70 4.86
C ALA A 137 -1.91 -2.23 5.21
N CYS A 138 -1.94 -1.32 4.24
CA CYS A 138 -1.77 0.12 4.47
C CYS A 138 -2.88 0.70 5.36
N LYS A 139 -4.17 0.29 5.17
CA LYS A 139 -5.28 0.69 6.04
C LYS A 139 -5.06 0.28 7.50
N LYS A 140 -4.41 -0.86 7.74
CA LYS A 140 -4.04 -1.36 9.08
C LYS A 140 -2.69 -0.83 9.58
N GLY A 141 -2.13 0.21 8.93
CA GLY A 141 -0.88 0.87 9.34
C GLY A 141 0.39 0.13 8.96
N ILE A 142 0.30 -0.94 8.15
CA ILE A 142 1.45 -1.74 7.72
C ILE A 142 2.13 -1.06 6.54
N ARG A 143 3.41 -0.73 6.69
CA ARG A 143 4.22 -0.17 5.61
C ARG A 143 4.43 -1.21 4.52
N THR A 144 3.89 -0.94 3.33
CA THR A 144 3.96 -1.81 2.17
C THR A 144 4.84 -1.17 1.08
N TYR A 145 5.56 -2.00 0.33
CA TYR A 145 6.27 -1.60 -0.89
C TYR A 145 5.87 -2.55 -2.02
N TYR A 146 5.33 -1.99 -3.10
CA TYR A 146 4.97 -2.72 -4.31
C TYR A 146 6.00 -2.49 -5.39
N ALA A 147 6.43 -3.55 -6.06
CA ALA A 147 7.30 -3.48 -7.22
C ALA A 147 6.93 -4.56 -8.25
N ASN A 148 6.96 -4.19 -9.53
CA ASN A 148 7.01 -5.18 -10.59
C ASN A 148 8.42 -5.78 -10.60
N ALA A 149 8.55 -7.09 -10.40
CA ALA A 149 9.82 -7.74 -10.13
C ALA A 149 10.86 -7.56 -11.26
N PRO A 150 10.55 -7.74 -12.55
CA PRO A 150 11.50 -7.46 -13.62
C PRO A 150 12.03 -6.03 -13.63
N LYS A 151 11.16 -5.04 -13.41
CA LYS A 151 11.57 -3.62 -13.35
C LYS A 151 12.43 -3.32 -12.14
N LEU A 152 12.10 -3.91 -10.99
CA LEU A 152 12.89 -3.76 -9.77
C LEU A 152 14.29 -4.32 -9.96
N MET A 153 14.41 -5.55 -10.50
CA MET A 153 15.72 -6.17 -10.77
C MET A 153 16.57 -5.31 -11.71
N GLY A 154 15.97 -4.79 -12.77
CA GLY A 154 16.66 -3.85 -13.67
C GLY A 154 17.16 -2.59 -12.97
N THR A 155 16.34 -1.99 -12.08
CA THR A 155 16.72 -0.82 -11.29
C THR A 155 17.87 -1.14 -10.34
N LEU A 156 17.80 -2.28 -9.65
CA LEU A 156 18.83 -2.70 -8.69
C LEU A 156 20.16 -3.04 -9.37
N LYS A 157 20.14 -3.63 -10.58
CA LYS A 157 21.37 -3.81 -11.40
C LYS A 157 22.04 -2.48 -11.73
N VAL A 158 21.25 -1.48 -12.15
CA VAL A 158 21.78 -0.14 -12.43
C VAL A 158 22.32 0.52 -11.15
N ALA A 159 21.61 0.39 -10.04
CA ALA A 159 22.06 0.89 -8.73
C ALA A 159 23.38 0.23 -8.28
N LYS A 160 23.55 -1.06 -8.55
CA LYS A 160 24.82 -1.76 -8.27
C LYS A 160 26.00 -1.15 -9.04
N VAL A 161 25.81 -0.86 -10.31
CA VAL A 161 26.86 -0.22 -11.14
C VAL A 161 27.17 1.20 -10.66
N LYS A 162 26.15 1.93 -10.17
CA LYS A 162 26.29 3.29 -9.65
C LYS A 162 26.79 3.36 -8.20
N GLY A 163 26.99 2.23 -7.51
CA GLY A 163 27.35 2.20 -6.10
C GLY A 163 26.25 2.61 -5.12
N THR A 164 24.98 2.63 -5.56
CA THR A 164 23.82 3.06 -4.75
C THR A 164 22.90 1.88 -4.35
N LEU A 165 23.31 0.65 -4.59
CA LEU A 165 22.50 -0.55 -4.33
C LEU A 165 22.04 -0.62 -2.87
N GLU A 166 22.93 -0.36 -1.92
CA GLU A 166 22.60 -0.42 -0.49
C GLU A 166 21.48 0.52 -0.09
N SER A 167 21.44 1.73 -0.67
CA SER A 167 20.36 2.70 -0.40
C SER A 167 19.00 2.23 -0.93
N GLU A 168 18.98 1.55 -2.09
CA GLU A 168 17.75 0.97 -2.66
C GLU A 168 17.30 -0.25 -1.84
N LEU A 169 18.22 -1.13 -1.43
CA LEU A 169 17.89 -2.26 -0.55
C LEU A 169 17.35 -1.78 0.80
N LYS A 170 17.93 -0.77 1.42
CA LYS A 170 17.41 -0.15 2.65
C LYS A 170 15.98 0.41 2.47
N ARG A 171 15.64 0.91 1.28
CA ARG A 171 14.27 1.34 0.97
C ARG A 171 13.29 0.18 0.98
N ILE A 172 13.66 -0.95 0.40
CA ILE A 172 12.88 -2.20 0.39
C ILE A 172 12.77 -2.75 1.81
N GLU A 173 13.87 -2.79 2.53
CA GLU A 173 13.97 -3.29 3.91
C GLU A 173 13.03 -2.55 4.87
N ARG A 174 12.84 -1.24 4.71
CA ARG A 174 11.93 -0.44 5.55
C ARG A 174 10.47 -0.85 5.45
N SER A 175 10.07 -1.63 4.44
CA SER A 175 8.71 -2.14 4.31
C SER A 175 8.51 -3.39 5.14
N THR A 176 7.39 -3.48 5.85
CA THR A 176 6.97 -4.70 6.55
C THR A 176 6.44 -5.74 5.57
N LEU A 177 5.70 -5.28 4.56
CA LEU A 177 5.20 -6.09 3.46
C LEU A 177 5.86 -5.66 2.15
N LEU A 178 6.47 -6.61 1.45
CA LEU A 178 6.97 -6.45 0.08
C LEU A 178 6.03 -7.18 -0.89
N ILE A 179 5.63 -6.52 -1.96
CA ILE A 179 4.87 -7.15 -3.05
C ILE A 179 5.77 -7.18 -4.28
N LEU A 180 6.12 -8.39 -4.71
CA LEU A 180 6.86 -8.66 -5.94
C LEU A 180 5.87 -9.16 -7.01
N ASP A 181 5.43 -8.25 -7.87
CA ASP A 181 4.48 -8.55 -8.94
C ASP A 181 5.21 -9.05 -10.19
N ASP A 182 4.65 -10.08 -10.84
CA ASP A 182 5.22 -10.74 -12.02
C ASP A 182 6.63 -11.34 -11.79
N LEU A 183 6.90 -11.92 -10.62
CA LEU A 183 8.16 -12.61 -10.35
C LEU A 183 8.32 -13.79 -11.32
N PHE A 184 9.52 -13.96 -11.85
CA PHE A 184 9.87 -14.98 -12.85
C PHE A 184 9.07 -14.89 -14.16
N LEU A 185 8.55 -13.71 -14.52
CA LEU A 185 8.06 -13.44 -15.86
C LEU A 185 9.20 -13.54 -16.89
N VAL A 186 10.39 -13.21 -16.45
CA VAL A 186 11.67 -13.39 -17.16
C VAL A 186 12.61 -14.12 -16.18
N ASN A 187 13.37 -15.09 -16.68
CA ASN A 187 14.35 -15.81 -15.89
C ASN A 187 15.42 -14.85 -15.35
N LEU A 188 15.89 -15.13 -14.14
CA LEU A 188 16.93 -14.30 -13.51
C LEU A 188 18.29 -14.50 -14.17
N ASP A 189 18.98 -13.41 -14.44
CA ASP A 189 20.38 -13.45 -14.86
C ASP A 189 21.34 -13.62 -13.66
N ALA A 190 22.61 -13.87 -13.96
CA ALA A 190 23.65 -14.10 -12.94
C ALA A 190 23.87 -12.90 -11.99
N LYS A 191 23.49 -11.67 -12.39
CA LYS A 191 23.62 -10.47 -11.56
C LYS A 191 22.38 -10.24 -10.68
N GLU A 192 21.23 -10.73 -11.09
CA GLU A 192 19.95 -10.59 -10.40
C GLU A 192 19.78 -11.59 -9.26
N ARG A 193 20.29 -12.82 -9.43
CA ARG A 193 20.20 -13.92 -8.46
C ARG A 193 20.67 -13.52 -7.05
N PRO A 194 21.88 -13.00 -6.86
CA PRO A 194 22.34 -12.60 -5.54
C PRO A 194 21.54 -11.45 -4.96
N ILE A 195 21.08 -10.51 -5.78
CA ILE A 195 20.26 -9.38 -5.33
C ILE A 195 18.89 -9.88 -4.79
N LEU A 196 18.26 -10.83 -5.49
CA LEU A 196 17.01 -11.41 -5.01
C LEU A 196 17.24 -12.23 -3.74
N LEU A 197 18.32 -12.98 -3.66
CA LEU A 197 18.68 -13.74 -2.46
C LEU A 197 18.87 -12.81 -1.26
N ASP A 198 19.59 -11.69 -1.40
CA ASP A 198 19.79 -10.70 -0.34
C ASP A 198 18.44 -10.15 0.17
N ILE A 199 17.52 -9.81 -0.75
CA ILE A 199 16.18 -9.32 -0.39
C ILE A 199 15.40 -10.37 0.42
N ILE A 200 15.46 -11.63 0.01
CA ILE A 200 14.75 -12.72 0.68
C ILE A 200 15.35 -13.02 2.04
N GLU A 201 16.68 -13.05 2.14
CA GLU A 201 17.42 -13.29 3.38
C GLU A 201 17.10 -12.26 4.47
N ASP A 202 17.10 -10.97 4.13
CA ASP A 202 16.73 -9.89 5.04
C ASP A 202 15.31 -10.02 5.61
N ARG A 203 14.43 -10.70 4.87
CA ARG A 203 13.01 -10.80 5.21
C ARG A 203 12.64 -12.11 5.87
N HIS A 204 13.44 -13.16 5.69
CA HIS A 204 13.15 -14.49 6.17
C HIS A 204 12.85 -14.53 7.68
N GLY A 205 11.68 -15.06 8.05
CA GLY A 205 11.22 -15.19 9.43
C GLY A 205 10.88 -13.85 10.14
N ARG A 206 10.99 -12.71 9.47
CA ARG A 206 10.78 -11.37 10.07
C ARG A 206 9.75 -10.51 9.36
N LYS A 207 9.71 -10.56 8.04
CA LYS A 207 8.86 -9.71 7.20
C LYS A 207 8.28 -10.53 6.06
N SER A 208 7.10 -10.19 5.60
CA SER A 208 6.38 -10.98 4.59
C SER A 208 6.61 -10.49 3.17
N ILE A 209 6.53 -11.43 2.24
CA ILE A 209 6.52 -11.18 0.80
C ILE A 209 5.20 -11.71 0.23
N ILE A 210 4.50 -10.89 -0.56
CA ILE A 210 3.48 -11.35 -1.49
C ILE A 210 4.12 -11.42 -2.86
N THR A 211 4.07 -12.57 -3.50
CA THR A 211 4.61 -12.76 -4.84
C THR A 211 3.50 -13.16 -5.80
N THR A 212 3.43 -12.50 -6.95
CA THR A 212 2.62 -13.00 -8.05
C THR A 212 3.51 -13.59 -9.13
N SER A 213 3.11 -14.70 -9.73
CA SER A 213 3.84 -15.33 -10.83
C SER A 213 2.90 -15.99 -11.83
N GLN A 214 3.31 -16.01 -13.09
CA GLN A 214 2.63 -16.82 -14.11
C GLN A 214 3.11 -18.27 -14.09
N LEU A 215 4.30 -18.52 -13.54
CA LEU A 215 4.87 -19.84 -13.37
C LEU A 215 4.32 -20.51 -12.09
N PRO A 216 3.94 -21.77 -12.13
CA PRO A 216 3.76 -22.60 -10.93
C PRO A 216 5.03 -22.58 -10.07
N THR A 217 4.88 -22.76 -8.77
CA THR A 217 6.02 -22.75 -7.82
C THR A 217 7.07 -23.82 -8.14
N ASP A 218 6.67 -24.93 -8.71
CA ASP A 218 7.55 -26.05 -9.07
C ASP A 218 8.54 -25.68 -10.19
N ASN A 219 8.20 -24.68 -11.01
CA ASN A 219 9.07 -24.18 -12.09
C ASN A 219 9.97 -23.01 -11.66
N TRP A 220 9.88 -22.55 -10.40
CA TRP A 220 10.69 -21.42 -9.94
C TRP A 220 12.16 -21.75 -9.84
N TYR A 221 12.49 -23.01 -9.53
CA TYR A 221 13.87 -23.50 -9.49
C TYR A 221 14.59 -23.25 -10.81
N ASP A 222 13.98 -23.65 -11.92
CA ASP A 222 14.53 -23.46 -13.25
C ASP A 222 14.58 -21.97 -13.65
N ALA A 223 13.60 -21.18 -13.24
CA ALA A 223 13.55 -19.75 -13.52
C ALA A 223 14.65 -18.96 -12.79
N ILE A 224 15.11 -19.43 -11.62
CA ILE A 224 16.27 -18.90 -10.91
C ILE A 224 17.56 -19.26 -11.68
N GLY A 225 17.66 -20.48 -12.21
CA GLY A 225 18.70 -20.89 -13.15
C GLY A 225 20.10 -21.07 -12.55
N ASP A 226 20.21 -21.21 -11.24
CA ASP A 226 21.42 -21.60 -10.49
C ASP A 226 20.99 -22.49 -9.34
N PRO A 227 21.41 -23.77 -9.30
CA PRO A 227 20.95 -24.72 -8.29
C PRO A 227 21.18 -24.26 -6.84
N THR A 228 22.36 -23.75 -6.53
CA THR A 228 22.72 -23.34 -5.16
C THR A 228 21.90 -22.14 -4.69
N VAL A 229 21.72 -21.15 -5.57
CA VAL A 229 20.91 -19.98 -5.25
C VAL A 229 19.43 -20.34 -5.20
N ALA A 230 18.98 -21.26 -6.08
CA ALA A 230 17.62 -21.75 -6.09
C ALA A 230 17.26 -22.46 -4.79
N ASP A 231 18.10 -23.39 -4.33
CA ASP A 231 17.92 -24.08 -3.05
C ASP A 231 17.79 -23.05 -1.91
N ALA A 232 18.72 -22.09 -1.85
CA ALA A 232 18.72 -21.08 -0.81
C ALA A 232 17.47 -20.19 -0.82
N ILE A 233 16.99 -19.77 -1.99
CA ILE A 233 15.77 -18.96 -2.13
C ILE A 233 14.54 -19.78 -1.77
N MET A 234 14.39 -20.96 -2.37
CA MET A 234 13.20 -21.80 -2.22
C MET A 234 13.02 -22.26 -0.76
N ASP A 235 14.08 -22.65 -0.09
CA ASP A 235 14.05 -23.01 1.33
C ASP A 235 13.45 -21.88 2.19
N ARG A 236 13.88 -20.64 1.96
CA ARG A 236 13.46 -19.49 2.76
C ARG A 236 12.04 -19.00 2.49
N ILE A 237 11.53 -19.17 1.28
CA ILE A 237 10.23 -18.59 0.92
C ILE A 237 9.08 -19.59 0.92
N ILE A 238 9.34 -20.91 0.71
CA ILE A 238 8.28 -21.90 0.47
C ILE A 238 7.67 -22.46 1.75
N HIS A 239 8.50 -22.80 2.75
CA HIS A 239 8.05 -23.60 3.90
C HIS A 239 6.92 -22.97 4.72
N THR A 240 6.81 -21.66 4.77
CA THR A 240 5.79 -20.94 5.54
C THR A 240 4.79 -20.19 4.67
N ALA A 241 4.77 -20.47 3.36
CA ALA A 241 3.97 -19.69 2.43
C ALA A 241 2.54 -20.20 2.29
N HIS A 242 1.60 -19.25 2.34
CA HIS A 242 0.25 -19.47 1.84
C HIS A 242 0.26 -19.46 0.31
N ARG A 243 -0.60 -20.25 -0.32
CA ARG A 243 -0.67 -20.36 -1.79
C ARG A 243 -2.08 -20.14 -2.27
N ILE A 244 -2.21 -19.32 -3.32
CA ILE A 244 -3.43 -19.14 -4.10
C ILE A 244 -3.06 -19.47 -5.53
N GLU A 245 -3.69 -20.47 -6.10
CA GLU A 245 -3.55 -20.82 -7.51
C GLU A 245 -4.81 -20.40 -8.27
N LEU A 246 -4.65 -19.46 -9.19
CA LEU A 246 -5.74 -18.95 -10.02
C LEU A 246 -5.73 -19.68 -11.36
N THR A 247 -6.86 -20.31 -11.67
CA THR A 247 -7.10 -21.03 -12.91
C THR A 247 -8.10 -20.28 -13.80
N GLY A 248 -8.40 -20.83 -14.98
CA GLY A 248 -9.45 -20.33 -15.86
C GLY A 248 -9.02 -19.18 -16.77
N GLU A 249 -10.03 -18.55 -17.40
CA GLU A 249 -9.82 -17.53 -18.40
C GLU A 249 -9.46 -16.14 -17.84
N SER A 250 -8.95 -15.30 -18.70
CA SER A 250 -8.60 -13.91 -18.35
C SER A 250 -9.84 -13.09 -17.97
N VAL A 251 -9.89 -12.61 -16.74
CA VAL A 251 -10.95 -11.71 -16.22
C VAL A 251 -11.02 -10.43 -17.07
N ARG A 252 -9.89 -9.96 -17.61
CA ARG A 252 -9.86 -8.78 -18.51
C ARG A 252 -10.59 -9.04 -19.82
N LYS A 253 -10.50 -10.26 -20.38
CA LYS A 253 -11.25 -10.64 -21.58
C LYS A 253 -12.74 -10.72 -21.27
N MET A 254 -13.14 -11.33 -20.15
CA MET A 254 -14.55 -11.41 -19.75
C MET A 254 -15.17 -10.02 -19.51
N ALA A 255 -14.45 -9.09 -18.89
CA ALA A 255 -14.92 -7.71 -18.68
C ALA A 255 -15.12 -6.97 -20.01
N ALA A 256 -14.24 -7.18 -21.00
CA ALA A 256 -14.38 -6.59 -22.34
C ALA A 256 -15.57 -7.16 -23.12
N TYR A 257 -15.99 -8.39 -22.86
CA TYR A 257 -17.19 -8.99 -23.48
C TYR A 257 -18.51 -8.56 -22.79
N ARG A 258 -18.49 -8.27 -21.48
CA ARG A 258 -19.68 -7.78 -20.74
C ARG A 258 -19.98 -6.29 -20.97
N GLY A 259 -19.04 -5.54 -21.48
CA GLY A 259 -19.18 -4.10 -21.81
C GLY A 259 -19.56 -3.79 -23.24
N LYS A 260 -19.84 -4.81 -24.05
CA LYS A 260 -20.46 -4.73 -25.38
C LYS A 260 -21.90 -5.24 -25.33
#